data_ecacb6fddff21d8a7cb00fc6e773f6bf
#
_entry.id   ecacb6fddff21d8a7cb00fc6e773f6bf
#
_cell.length_a   1.000
_cell.length_b   1.000
_cell.length_c   1.000
_cell.angle_alpha   90.00
_cell.angle_beta   90.00
_cell.angle_gamma   90.00
#
_symmetry.space_group_name_H-M   'P 1'
#
loop_
_entity.id
_entity.type
_entity.pdbx_description
1 polymer ?
#
loop_
_entity_poly.entity_id
_entity_poly.type
_entity_poly.pdbx_seq_one_letter_code
_entity_poly.pdbx_strand_id
1 'polypeptide(L)'
;MSATEIVKTFITALQSGDMEVAANYMSDDFVVHGWTPYPLDKTKFLATQSALLDAMPDFSYNLSNVHKAGNEVEALIQVTGTQTGDLALPMHGMPPFPATGLAVDLPQVQTRFVLKDNKVSEMKVESVPGGGLAGLLQQIGTELPVAPRLDEQFQPGF
;
A
#
# COMPACT_ATOMS: atom_id res chain seq x y z
N MET A 1 21.63 -12.80 1.63
CA MET A 1 20.94 -11.66 2.26
C MET A 1 20.19 -12.12 3.49
N SER A 2 20.25 -11.33 4.53
CA SER A 2 19.42 -11.59 5.72
C SER A 2 17.95 -11.26 5.43
N ALA A 3 17.05 -11.75 6.28
CA ALA A 3 15.62 -11.45 6.13
C ALA A 3 15.34 -9.95 6.19
N THR A 4 16.01 -9.23 7.10
CA THR A 4 15.83 -7.78 7.21
C THR A 4 16.33 -7.05 5.97
N GLU A 5 17.41 -7.51 5.36
CA GLU A 5 17.92 -6.90 4.13
C GLU A 5 16.98 -7.13 2.95
N ILE A 6 16.36 -8.30 2.89
CA ILE A 6 15.37 -8.61 1.85
C ILE A 6 14.20 -7.63 1.96
N VAL A 7 13.69 -7.42 3.17
CA VAL A 7 12.57 -6.48 3.39
C VAL A 7 12.97 -5.06 3.01
N LYS A 8 14.15 -4.61 3.41
CA LYS A 8 14.64 -3.27 3.07
C LYS A 8 14.77 -3.09 1.56
N THR A 9 15.31 -4.09 0.86
CA THR A 9 15.47 -4.04 -0.58
C THR A 9 14.12 -4.03 -1.28
N PHE A 10 13.19 -4.84 -0.81
CA PHE A 10 11.84 -4.91 -1.35
C PHE A 10 11.12 -3.56 -1.22
N ILE A 11 11.11 -2.97 -0.05
CA ILE A 11 10.44 -1.69 0.19
C ILE A 11 11.13 -0.56 -0.60
N THR A 12 12.46 -0.54 -0.66
CA THR A 12 13.19 0.45 -1.44
C THR A 12 12.83 0.36 -2.91
N ALA A 13 12.72 -0.85 -3.46
CA ALA A 13 12.34 -1.06 -4.85
C ALA A 13 10.92 -0.57 -5.13
N LEU A 14 9.98 -0.87 -4.24
CA LEU A 14 8.59 -0.38 -4.36
C LEU A 14 8.56 1.15 -4.38
N GLN A 15 9.29 1.77 -3.48
CA GLN A 15 9.28 3.21 -3.30
C GLN A 15 9.97 3.93 -4.47
N SER A 16 10.99 3.35 -5.04
CA SER A 16 11.73 3.96 -6.15
C SER A 16 11.12 3.64 -7.53
N GLY A 17 10.08 2.83 -7.58
CA GLY A 17 9.43 2.49 -8.84
C GLY A 17 10.10 1.36 -9.61
N ASP A 18 11.03 0.65 -8.98
CA ASP A 18 11.70 -0.49 -9.61
C ASP A 18 10.85 -1.74 -9.41
N MET A 19 9.77 -1.84 -10.20
CA MET A 19 8.77 -2.90 -10.03
C MET A 19 9.33 -4.28 -10.38
N GLU A 20 10.31 -4.35 -11.27
CA GLU A 20 10.94 -5.62 -11.61
C GLU A 20 11.73 -6.17 -10.43
N VAL A 21 12.52 -5.33 -9.78
CA VAL A 21 13.25 -5.74 -8.58
C VAL A 21 12.30 -6.09 -7.46
N ALA A 22 11.27 -5.25 -7.23
CA ALA A 22 10.26 -5.54 -6.21
C ALA A 22 9.61 -6.89 -6.47
N ALA A 23 9.22 -7.18 -7.71
CA ALA A 23 8.58 -8.44 -8.08
C ALA A 23 9.51 -9.64 -7.81
N ASN A 24 10.81 -9.47 -8.02
CA ASN A 24 11.78 -10.54 -7.78
C ASN A 24 11.91 -10.90 -6.29
N TYR A 25 11.57 -9.98 -5.40
CA TYR A 25 11.58 -10.23 -3.96
C TYR A 25 10.22 -10.65 -3.41
N MET A 26 9.23 -10.86 -4.29
CA MET A 26 7.89 -11.31 -3.91
C MET A 26 7.66 -12.72 -4.39
N SER A 27 7.09 -13.56 -3.54
CA SER A 27 6.70 -14.91 -3.97
C SER A 27 5.49 -14.81 -4.92
N ASP A 28 5.27 -15.87 -5.71
CA ASP A 28 4.16 -15.88 -6.66
C ASP A 28 2.80 -15.84 -5.96
N ASP A 29 2.73 -16.34 -4.74
CA ASP A 29 1.52 -16.35 -3.92
C ASP A 29 1.46 -15.18 -2.94
N PHE A 30 2.23 -14.10 -3.20
CA PHE A 30 2.26 -12.92 -2.33
C PHE A 30 0.86 -12.36 -2.10
N VAL A 31 0.61 -11.93 -0.88
CA VAL A 31 -0.62 -11.23 -0.52
C VAL A 31 -0.31 -10.16 0.52
N VAL A 32 -0.98 -9.00 0.41
CA VAL A 32 -0.89 -7.95 1.42
C VAL A 32 -2.26 -7.77 2.07
N HIS A 33 -2.26 -7.68 3.39
CA HIS A 33 -3.45 -7.45 4.21
C HIS A 33 -3.33 -6.11 4.93
N GLY A 34 -4.45 -5.45 5.15
CA GLY A 34 -4.51 -4.24 5.98
C GLY A 34 -4.24 -2.95 5.24
N TRP A 35 -3.76 -3.01 3.99
CA TRP A 35 -3.52 -1.82 3.17
C TRP A 35 -4.81 -1.36 2.49
N THR A 36 -5.61 -2.31 2.04
CA THR A 36 -6.90 -2.06 1.39
C THR A 36 -7.98 -2.86 2.11
N PRO A 37 -9.27 -2.53 1.89
CA PRO A 37 -10.36 -3.30 2.51
C PRO A 37 -10.32 -4.79 2.20
N TYR A 38 -9.80 -5.15 1.01
CA TYR A 38 -9.62 -6.55 0.62
C TYR A 38 -8.14 -6.80 0.40
N PRO A 39 -7.64 -8.01 0.69
CA PRO A 39 -6.25 -8.34 0.41
C PRO A 39 -5.93 -8.19 -1.07
N LEU A 40 -4.69 -7.78 -1.37
CA LEU A 40 -4.23 -7.66 -2.75
C LEU A 40 -3.19 -8.74 -3.03
N ASP A 41 -3.29 -9.36 -4.20
CA ASP A 41 -2.26 -10.28 -4.67
C ASP A 41 -1.08 -9.50 -5.26
N LYS A 42 -0.05 -10.21 -5.68
CA LYS A 42 1.17 -9.63 -6.22
C LYS A 42 0.91 -8.65 -7.36
N THR A 43 0.14 -9.07 -8.35
CA THR A 43 -0.15 -8.26 -9.54
C THR A 43 -0.88 -6.97 -9.16
N LYS A 44 -1.92 -7.10 -8.34
CA LYS A 44 -2.73 -5.94 -7.94
C LYS A 44 -1.96 -4.99 -7.05
N PHE A 45 -1.13 -5.52 -6.15
CA PHE A 45 -0.33 -4.68 -5.26
C PHE A 45 0.69 -3.86 -6.07
N LEU A 46 1.39 -4.50 -7.01
CA LEU A 46 2.36 -3.80 -7.84
C LEU A 46 1.70 -2.74 -8.72
N ALA A 47 0.52 -3.05 -9.28
CA ALA A 47 -0.22 -2.08 -10.08
C ALA A 47 -0.69 -0.90 -9.24
N THR A 48 -1.15 -1.14 -8.02
CA THR A 48 -1.55 -0.08 -7.10
C THR A 48 -0.36 0.79 -6.72
N GLN A 49 0.78 0.18 -6.43
CA GLN A 49 2.00 0.92 -6.09
C GLN A 49 2.45 1.80 -7.24
N SER A 50 2.40 1.28 -8.47
CA SER A 50 2.76 2.05 -9.65
C SER A 50 1.84 3.27 -9.82
N ALA A 51 0.54 3.09 -9.60
CA ALA A 51 -0.42 4.19 -9.67
C ALA A 51 -0.15 5.26 -8.61
N LEU A 52 0.21 4.83 -7.39
CA LEU A 52 0.54 5.76 -6.31
C LEU A 52 1.79 6.57 -6.63
N LEU A 53 2.80 5.95 -7.23
CA LEU A 53 4.02 6.65 -7.63
C LEU A 53 3.76 7.66 -8.74
N ASP A 54 2.90 7.33 -9.70
CA ASP A 54 2.53 8.29 -10.76
C ASP A 54 1.86 9.52 -10.18
N ALA A 55 1.02 9.33 -9.16
CA ALA A 55 0.31 10.44 -8.51
C ALA A 55 1.18 11.20 -7.52
N MET A 56 2.10 10.50 -6.87
CA MET A 56 2.95 11.05 -5.82
C MET A 56 4.41 10.62 -6.05
N PRO A 57 5.15 11.36 -6.89
CA PRO A 57 6.55 11.01 -7.15
C PRO A 57 7.44 11.01 -5.91
N ASP A 58 7.03 11.74 -4.88
CA ASP A 58 7.73 11.80 -3.59
C ASP A 58 7.21 10.77 -2.58
N PHE A 59 6.43 9.78 -3.02
CA PHE A 59 5.89 8.74 -2.15
C PHE A 59 7.02 8.06 -1.37
N SER A 60 6.80 7.90 -0.07
CA SER A 60 7.75 7.22 0.80
C SER A 60 7.02 6.36 1.83
N TYR A 61 7.57 5.21 2.09
CA TYR A 61 7.12 4.35 3.20
C TYR A 61 7.76 4.75 4.53
N ASN A 62 8.83 5.56 4.49
CA ASN A 62 9.56 5.97 5.69
C ASN A 62 9.85 4.77 6.62
N LEU A 63 10.34 3.71 6.01
CA LEU A 63 10.60 2.45 6.70
C LEU A 63 11.62 2.65 7.83
N SER A 64 11.31 2.15 9.01
CA SER A 64 12.21 2.25 10.16
C SER A 64 12.04 1.05 11.08
N ASN A 65 12.98 0.90 12.00
CA ASN A 65 12.94 -0.14 13.03
C ASN A 65 12.73 -1.53 12.45
N VAL A 66 13.45 -1.85 11.37
CA VAL A 66 13.35 -3.15 10.71
C VAL A 66 14.11 -4.17 11.55
N HIS A 67 13.42 -5.19 12.01
CA HIS A 67 14.04 -6.21 12.85
C HIS A 67 13.34 -7.55 12.69
N LYS A 68 14.09 -8.60 12.99
CA LYS A 68 13.57 -9.95 12.94
C LYS A 68 12.79 -10.23 14.22
N ALA A 69 11.61 -10.83 14.10
CA ALA A 69 10.75 -11.19 15.21
C ALA A 69 10.27 -12.62 14.98
N GLY A 70 10.95 -13.59 15.60
CA GLY A 70 10.69 -15.00 15.34
C GLY A 70 10.99 -15.36 13.90
N ASN A 71 10.00 -15.87 13.19
CA ASN A 71 10.14 -16.24 11.78
C ASN A 71 9.70 -15.11 10.83
N GLU A 72 9.37 -13.94 11.37
CA GLU A 72 8.90 -12.80 10.59
C GLU A 72 9.85 -11.63 10.74
N VAL A 73 9.67 -10.64 9.90
CA VAL A 73 10.34 -9.34 10.04
C VAL A 73 9.27 -8.32 10.37
N GLU A 74 9.55 -7.48 11.37
CA GLU A 74 8.67 -6.38 11.74
C GLU A 74 9.35 -5.06 11.43
N ALA A 75 8.55 -4.07 11.09
CA ALA A 75 9.05 -2.74 10.79
C ALA A 75 7.94 -1.72 11.00
N LEU A 76 8.34 -0.45 11.14
CA LEU A 76 7.41 0.66 11.16
C LEU A 76 7.38 1.28 9.76
N ILE A 77 6.17 1.60 9.30
CA ILE A 77 5.94 2.25 8.03
C ILE A 77 5.07 3.49 8.28
N GLN A 78 5.45 4.59 7.65
CA GLN A 78 4.63 5.81 7.65
C GLN A 78 4.59 6.35 6.22
N VAL A 79 3.45 6.23 5.58
CA VAL A 79 3.31 6.65 4.18
C VAL A 79 3.14 8.15 4.10
N THR A 80 3.99 8.81 3.30
CA THR A 80 3.90 10.24 3.01
C THR A 80 4.05 10.47 1.52
N GLY A 81 3.57 11.60 1.05
CA GLY A 81 3.69 12.01 -0.33
C GLY A 81 2.87 13.26 -0.61
N THR A 82 2.96 13.76 -1.84
CA THR A 82 2.18 14.92 -2.28
C THR A 82 1.52 14.57 -3.61
N GLN A 83 0.21 14.70 -3.69
CA GLN A 83 -0.51 14.32 -4.90
C GLN A 83 -0.42 15.41 -5.97
N THR A 84 0.66 15.39 -6.71
CA THR A 84 0.92 16.33 -7.80
C THR A 84 0.44 15.81 -9.15
N GLY A 85 0.10 14.52 -9.25
CA GLY A 85 -0.44 13.91 -10.46
C GLY A 85 -1.79 13.26 -10.20
N ASP A 86 -2.48 12.90 -11.27
CA ASP A 86 -3.75 12.18 -11.17
C ASP A 86 -3.52 10.79 -10.61
N LEU A 87 -4.41 10.33 -9.76
CA LEU A 87 -4.34 8.99 -9.20
C LEU A 87 -5.34 8.08 -9.90
N ALA A 88 -4.82 7.18 -10.75
CA ALA A 88 -5.61 6.21 -11.49
C ALA A 88 -5.42 4.83 -10.85
N LEU A 89 -6.22 4.51 -9.84
CA LEU A 89 -6.13 3.21 -9.18
C LEU A 89 -6.59 2.10 -10.12
N PRO A 90 -5.94 0.93 -10.08
CA PRO A 90 -6.28 -0.18 -10.98
C PRO A 90 -7.51 -0.94 -10.48
N MET A 91 -8.56 -0.22 -10.13
CA MET A 91 -9.82 -0.78 -9.69
C MET A 91 -10.87 -0.57 -10.77
N HIS A 92 -11.63 -1.63 -11.04
CA HIS A 92 -12.60 -1.61 -12.11
C HIS A 92 -13.66 -0.53 -11.87
N GLY A 93 -13.92 0.27 -12.89
CA GLY A 93 -14.98 1.27 -12.87
C GLY A 93 -14.64 2.56 -12.12
N MET A 94 -13.40 2.71 -11.65
CA MET A 94 -13.00 3.95 -10.97
C MET A 94 -12.38 4.94 -11.94
N PRO A 95 -12.92 6.18 -12.01
CA PRO A 95 -12.24 7.22 -12.77
C PRO A 95 -11.01 7.70 -12.01
N PRO A 96 -10.03 8.30 -12.70
CA PRO A 96 -8.88 8.88 -12.02
C PRO A 96 -9.29 10.01 -11.08
N PHE A 97 -8.60 10.11 -9.95
CA PHE A 97 -8.76 11.23 -9.02
C PHE A 97 -7.84 12.36 -9.46
N PRO A 98 -8.38 13.55 -9.77
CA PRO A 98 -7.54 14.65 -10.24
C PRO A 98 -6.50 15.07 -9.20
N ALA A 99 -5.36 15.57 -9.67
CA ALA A 99 -4.31 16.07 -8.81
C ALA A 99 -4.84 17.22 -7.93
N THR A 100 -4.58 17.12 -6.63
CA THR A 100 -5.03 18.13 -5.66
C THR A 100 -3.89 19.00 -5.14
N GLY A 101 -2.65 18.53 -5.26
CA GLY A 101 -1.50 19.18 -4.64
C GLY A 101 -1.45 19.00 -3.13
N LEU A 102 -2.33 18.19 -2.57
CA LEU A 102 -2.40 17.99 -1.13
C LEU A 102 -1.35 17.00 -0.66
N ALA A 103 -0.81 17.25 0.52
CA ALA A 103 0.14 16.36 1.17
C ALA A 103 -0.61 15.23 1.87
N VAL A 104 -0.02 14.05 1.79
CA VAL A 104 -0.49 12.86 2.50
C VAL A 104 0.50 12.53 3.60
N ASP A 105 0.00 12.28 4.80
CA ASP A 105 0.81 11.90 5.95
C ASP A 105 -0.03 10.94 6.79
N LEU A 106 0.16 9.64 6.54
CA LEU A 106 -0.61 8.61 7.22
C LEU A 106 -0.02 8.32 8.61
N PRO A 107 -0.83 7.77 9.52
CA PRO A 107 -0.28 7.34 10.81
C PRO A 107 0.78 6.28 10.62
N GLN A 108 1.78 6.31 11.50
CA GLN A 108 2.80 5.27 11.53
C GLN A 108 2.17 3.97 12.01
N VAL A 109 2.44 2.88 11.31
CA VAL A 109 1.86 1.57 11.62
C VAL A 109 2.94 0.51 11.66
N GLN A 110 2.70 -0.52 12.46
CA GLN A 110 3.53 -1.70 12.46
C GLN A 110 3.16 -2.59 11.29
N THR A 111 4.18 -3.11 10.63
CA THR A 111 3.98 -4.00 9.48
C THR A 111 4.81 -5.26 9.70
N ARG A 112 4.23 -6.41 9.38
CA ARG A 112 4.90 -7.70 9.46
C ARG A 112 5.11 -8.26 8.07
N PHE A 113 6.27 -8.87 7.87
CA PHE A 113 6.63 -9.47 6.59
C PHE A 113 6.94 -10.94 6.84
N VAL A 114 6.22 -11.81 6.16
CA VAL A 114 6.48 -13.25 6.19
C VAL A 114 7.32 -13.59 4.97
N LEU A 115 8.45 -14.24 5.19
CA LEU A 115 9.35 -14.61 4.11
C LEU A 115 9.28 -16.12 3.86
N LYS A 116 9.41 -16.49 2.59
CA LYS A 116 9.41 -17.87 2.14
C LYS A 116 10.38 -17.96 0.98
N ASP A 117 11.38 -18.83 1.10
CA ASP A 117 12.41 -19.01 0.07
C ASP A 117 13.09 -17.70 -0.32
N ASN A 118 13.43 -16.89 0.68
CA ASN A 118 14.11 -15.58 0.52
C ASN A 118 13.28 -14.56 -0.26
N LYS A 119 11.95 -14.71 -0.23
CA LYS A 119 11.02 -13.77 -0.84
C LYS A 119 9.94 -13.40 0.16
N VAL A 120 9.38 -12.21 -0.01
CA VAL A 120 8.25 -11.80 0.82
C VAL A 120 7.00 -12.50 0.28
N SER A 121 6.39 -13.33 1.11
CA SER A 121 5.18 -14.05 0.74
C SER A 121 3.93 -13.39 1.30
N GLU A 122 4.07 -12.61 2.36
CA GLU A 122 2.94 -11.96 2.99
C GLU A 122 3.38 -10.67 3.65
N MET A 123 2.55 -9.63 3.52
CA MET A 123 2.76 -8.35 4.17
C MET A 123 1.49 -8.04 4.94
N LYS A 124 1.62 -7.82 6.24
CA LYS A 124 0.48 -7.56 7.12
C LYS A 124 0.62 -6.16 7.70
N VAL A 125 -0.18 -5.25 7.18
CA VAL A 125 -0.17 -3.85 7.63
C VAL A 125 -1.19 -3.69 8.75
N GLU A 126 -0.77 -3.11 9.85
CA GLU A 126 -1.66 -2.82 10.96
C GLU A 126 -2.75 -1.87 10.51
N SER A 127 -4.02 -2.23 10.75
CA SER A 127 -5.15 -1.40 10.39
C SER A 127 -5.46 -0.45 11.54
N VAL A 128 -5.35 0.85 11.28
CA VAL A 128 -5.65 1.88 12.28
C VAL A 128 -6.57 2.92 11.66
N PRO A 129 -7.35 3.63 12.48
CA PRO A 129 -8.19 4.73 11.96
C PRO A 129 -7.34 5.76 11.23
N GLY A 130 -7.78 6.16 10.05
CA GLY A 130 -7.06 7.11 9.22
C GLY A 130 -5.88 6.53 8.46
N GLY A 131 -5.63 5.22 8.57
CA GLY A 131 -4.55 4.55 7.86
C GLY A 131 -4.99 3.87 6.59
N GLY A 132 -4.03 3.21 5.93
CA GLY A 132 -4.27 2.47 4.70
C GLY A 132 -4.60 3.35 3.51
N LEU A 133 -4.96 2.70 2.39
CA LEU A 133 -5.32 3.41 1.17
C LEU A 133 -6.55 4.29 1.38
N ALA A 134 -7.52 3.84 2.17
CA ALA A 134 -8.70 4.64 2.49
C ALA A 134 -8.32 5.95 3.17
N GLY A 135 -7.40 5.91 4.13
CA GLY A 135 -6.91 7.10 4.80
C GLY A 135 -6.18 8.05 3.85
N LEU A 136 -5.40 7.49 2.93
CA LEU A 136 -4.72 8.28 1.90
C LEU A 136 -5.73 9.02 1.04
N LEU A 137 -6.78 8.33 0.58
CA LEU A 137 -7.80 8.94 -0.26
C LEU A 137 -8.57 10.04 0.50
N GLN A 138 -8.85 9.84 1.78
CA GLN A 138 -9.48 10.87 2.60
C GLN A 138 -8.62 12.14 2.67
N GLN A 139 -7.32 11.98 2.80
CA GLN A 139 -6.41 13.13 2.89
C GLN A 139 -6.31 13.91 1.59
N ILE A 140 -6.57 13.28 0.46
CA ILE A 140 -6.62 14.00 -0.82
C ILE A 140 -8.05 14.39 -1.21
N GLY A 141 -9.00 14.25 -0.29
CA GLY A 141 -10.36 14.75 -0.46
C GLY A 141 -11.31 13.83 -1.21
N THR A 142 -11.04 12.53 -1.22
CA THR A 142 -11.91 11.57 -1.88
C THR A 142 -12.09 10.32 -1.00
N GLU A 143 -12.80 9.32 -1.50
CA GLU A 143 -13.08 8.10 -0.77
C GLU A 143 -13.00 6.90 -1.69
N LEU A 144 -12.63 5.75 -1.12
CA LEU A 144 -12.79 4.48 -1.82
C LEU A 144 -14.28 4.21 -2.00
N PRO A 145 -14.73 3.84 -3.21
CA PRO A 145 -16.07 3.31 -3.36
C PRO A 145 -16.15 2.05 -2.54
N VAL A 146 -17.08 2.02 -1.60
CA VAL A 146 -17.32 0.76 -0.90
C VAL A 146 -18.00 -0.20 -1.85
N ALA A 147 -17.77 -1.48 -1.62
CA ALA A 147 -18.48 -2.55 -2.33
C ALA A 147 -19.97 -2.28 -2.23
N PRO A 148 -20.78 -2.64 -3.25
CA PRO A 148 -22.09 -2.08 -3.44
C PRO A 148 -22.84 -1.92 -2.14
N ARG A 149 -23.16 -0.68 -1.81
CA ARG A 149 -23.95 -0.40 -0.65
C ARG A 149 -25.33 -0.84 -0.98
N LEU A 150 -25.74 -1.59 -0.15
CA LEU A 150 -27.10 -2.03 -0.28
C LEU A 150 -27.94 -1.08 0.46
N ASP A 151 -28.11 -0.59 0.59
CA ASP A 151 -28.59 0.20 1.27
C ASP A 151 -28.57 1.32 1.18
N GLU A 152 -28.00 1.23 0.96
CA GLU A 152 -27.87 1.82 0.73
C GLU A 152 -28.00 2.16 0.02
N GLN A 153 -28.41 2.06 0.08
CA GLN A 153 -28.68 2.04 -0.37
C GLN A 153 -28.86 2.32 -0.35
N PHE A 154 -29.32 2.56 0.04
CA PHE A 154 -29.67 2.80 0.19
C PHE A 154 -29.61 3.49 0.52
N GLN A 155 -29.82 3.86 0.47
CA GLN A 155 -29.98 4.40 0.72
C GLN A 155 -30.16 4.86 0.67
N PRO A 156 -30.61 5.16 0.73
CA PRO A 156 -30.96 5.65 0.70
C PRO A 156 -30.96 6.07 0.74
N GLY A 157 -31.03 6.29 0.72
CA GLY A 157 -31.16 6.42 0.67
C GLY A 157 -30.92 6.57 0.67
N PHE A 158 -31.26 6.89 0.74
CA PHE A 158 -31.25 6.73 0.62
C PHE A 158 -31.47 6.79 0.61
#